data_fb2c3f0eedb14a03aac474c54b8d7199
#
_entry.id   fb2c3f0eedb14a03aac474c54b8d7199
#
_cell.length_a   1.000
_cell.length_b   1.000
_cell.length_c   1.000
_cell.angle_alpha   90.00
_cell.angle_beta   90.00
_cell.angle_gamma   90.00
#
_symmetry.space_group_name_H-M   'P 1'
#
loop_
_entity.id
_entity.type
_entity.pdbx_description
1 polymer ?
#
loop_
_entity_poly.entity_id
_entity_poly.type
_entity_poly.pdbx_seq_one_letter_code
_entity_poly.pdbx_strand_id
1 'polypeptide(L)'
;GLFVHGLDLRLNDELNYQAAAEPYSKLFEELGLELIQASTNAHQFSEFRINWTIFHGAPLIGAALCIGSFINRFYIASSLSDYNNLVPYGSTPLIDHLLSTETTHIINHGTNISRSEKTSVLVRWPVTYHKLRVCANKIRMQGLNNCCTCQKCYRMIILFELTKVRHHYNNFGKNMTPISYLHWGMLNNLDPLTARELRKSALISGRVGMALGIHVAIIIDAITGGAIKLLKNFFSRDQLYRLKRVIYQPESNIPKVK
;
A
#
# COMPACT_ATOMS: atom_id res chain seq x y z
N GLY A 1 -15.27 -8.63 6.40
CA GLY A 1 -14.26 -7.92 5.58
C GLY A 1 -14.34 -8.35 4.12
N LEU A 2 -13.71 -7.59 3.24
CA LEU A 2 -13.64 -7.91 1.81
C LEU A 2 -12.16 -8.02 1.39
N PHE A 3 -11.75 -9.18 0.86
CA PHE A 3 -10.40 -9.44 0.36
C PHE A 3 -10.45 -9.78 -1.13
N VAL A 4 -9.91 -8.86 -1.96
CA VAL A 4 -10.11 -8.91 -3.41
C VAL A 4 -8.84 -9.33 -4.13
N HIS A 5 -8.88 -10.48 -4.80
CA HIS A 5 -7.86 -10.95 -5.73
C HIS A 5 -7.94 -10.15 -7.05
N GLY A 6 -6.80 -9.80 -7.61
CA GLY A 6 -6.72 -8.98 -8.82
C GLY A 6 -6.46 -7.49 -8.59
N LEU A 7 -6.38 -7.05 -7.32
CA LEU A 7 -5.93 -5.70 -6.95
C LEU A 7 -4.42 -5.69 -6.64
N ASP A 8 -4.03 -5.62 -5.38
CA ASP A 8 -2.61 -5.66 -4.98
C ASP A 8 -1.94 -7.01 -5.30
N LEU A 9 -2.67 -8.11 -5.13
CA LEU A 9 -2.30 -9.44 -5.60
C LEU A 9 -2.95 -9.68 -6.96
N ARG A 10 -2.14 -9.93 -7.98
CA ARG A 10 -2.62 -10.09 -9.37
C ARG A 10 -3.33 -11.43 -9.57
N LEU A 11 -4.28 -11.52 -10.49
CA LEU A 11 -5.02 -12.75 -10.79
C LEU A 11 -4.14 -13.94 -11.18
N ASN A 12 -2.99 -13.70 -11.78
CA ASN A 12 -2.02 -14.74 -12.13
C ASN A 12 -1.14 -15.17 -10.95
N ASP A 13 -1.37 -14.66 -9.74
CA ASP A 13 -0.60 -14.95 -8.53
C ASP A 13 -1.48 -15.62 -7.47
N GLU A 14 -2.19 -16.66 -7.90
CA GLU A 14 -3.15 -17.42 -7.09
C GLU A 14 -2.52 -17.99 -5.82
N LEU A 15 -1.30 -18.54 -5.92
CA LEU A 15 -0.62 -19.14 -4.77
C LEU A 15 -0.37 -18.13 -3.64
N ASN A 16 0.09 -16.92 -3.97
CA ASN A 16 0.29 -15.88 -2.97
C ASN A 16 -1.03 -15.31 -2.44
N TYR A 17 -2.07 -15.29 -3.29
CA TYR A 17 -3.39 -14.88 -2.83
C TYR A 17 -3.92 -15.85 -1.78
N GLN A 18 -3.94 -17.15 -2.06
CA GLN A 18 -4.41 -18.18 -1.14
C GLN A 18 -3.58 -18.24 0.16
N ALA A 19 -2.25 -18.14 0.02
CA ALA A 19 -1.34 -18.07 1.18
C ALA A 19 -1.56 -16.84 2.08
N ALA A 20 -2.17 -15.78 1.56
CA ALA A 20 -2.57 -14.61 2.35
C ALA A 20 -4.03 -14.72 2.83
N ALA A 21 -4.93 -15.24 2.01
CA ALA A 21 -6.36 -15.35 2.30
C ALA A 21 -6.64 -16.29 3.46
N GLU A 22 -5.99 -17.47 3.49
CA GLU A 22 -6.21 -18.46 4.51
C GLU A 22 -5.93 -17.95 5.94
N PRO A 23 -4.76 -17.34 6.26
CA PRO A 23 -4.52 -16.77 7.58
C PRO A 23 -5.48 -15.63 7.94
N TYR A 24 -5.93 -14.85 6.95
CA TYR A 24 -6.91 -13.78 7.21
C TYR A 24 -8.32 -14.36 7.45
N SER A 25 -8.73 -15.40 6.73
CA SER A 25 -10.01 -16.07 6.99
C SER A 25 -10.08 -16.62 8.43
N LYS A 26 -9.02 -17.29 8.87
CA LYS A 26 -8.91 -17.78 10.25
C LYS A 26 -8.95 -16.64 11.27
N LEU A 27 -8.25 -15.53 10.99
CA LEU A 27 -8.27 -14.36 11.85
C LEU A 27 -9.68 -13.76 11.97
N PHE A 28 -10.40 -13.63 10.85
CA PHE A 28 -11.74 -13.08 10.87
C PHE A 28 -12.70 -13.98 11.64
N GLU A 29 -12.59 -15.30 11.49
CA GLU A 29 -13.33 -16.30 12.28
C GLU A 29 -13.04 -16.17 13.77
N GLU A 30 -11.76 -16.07 14.18
CA GLU A 30 -11.33 -15.82 15.57
C GLU A 30 -11.94 -14.54 16.17
N LEU A 31 -12.19 -13.52 15.33
CA LEU A 31 -12.78 -12.25 15.71
C LEU A 31 -14.33 -12.26 15.66
N GLY A 32 -14.96 -13.36 15.28
CA GLY A 32 -16.41 -13.44 15.06
C GLY A 32 -16.88 -12.62 13.87
N LEU A 33 -16.01 -12.42 12.86
CA LEU A 33 -16.27 -11.65 11.66
C LEU A 33 -16.22 -12.56 10.42
N GLU A 34 -16.88 -12.15 9.36
CA GLU A 34 -16.82 -12.83 8.07
C GLU A 34 -15.82 -12.15 7.13
N LEU A 35 -15.01 -12.95 6.42
CA LEU A 35 -14.14 -12.49 5.33
C LEU A 35 -14.68 -13.00 3.99
N ILE A 36 -15.22 -12.07 3.20
CA ILE A 36 -15.69 -12.35 1.85
C ILE A 36 -14.49 -12.25 0.91
N GLN A 37 -14.24 -13.33 0.17
CA GLN A 37 -13.22 -13.38 -0.86
C GLN A 37 -13.87 -13.09 -2.22
N ALA A 38 -13.27 -12.18 -2.98
CA ALA A 38 -13.71 -11.80 -4.31
C ALA A 38 -12.53 -11.74 -5.27
N SER A 39 -12.80 -11.71 -6.57
CA SER A 39 -11.78 -11.49 -7.60
C SER A 39 -12.22 -10.45 -8.62
N THR A 40 -11.25 -9.72 -9.20
CA THR A 40 -11.52 -8.71 -10.22
C THR A 40 -10.43 -8.69 -11.29
N ASN A 41 -10.84 -8.47 -12.53
CA ASN A 41 -9.94 -8.24 -13.67
C ASN A 41 -9.74 -6.75 -13.98
N ALA A 42 -10.00 -5.86 -13.03
CA ALA A 42 -9.95 -4.40 -13.22
C ALA A 42 -8.65 -3.89 -13.88
N HIS A 43 -7.51 -4.48 -13.56
CA HIS A 43 -6.26 -4.13 -14.23
C HIS A 43 -6.25 -4.50 -15.72
N GLN A 44 -6.83 -5.64 -16.09
CA GLN A 44 -6.93 -6.09 -17.49
C GLN A 44 -7.99 -5.26 -18.23
N PHE A 45 -9.12 -5.00 -17.58
CA PHE A 45 -10.19 -4.14 -18.12
C PHE A 45 -9.68 -2.74 -18.49
N SER A 46 -8.84 -2.15 -17.65
CA SER A 46 -8.22 -0.85 -17.95
C SER A 46 -7.06 -0.96 -18.95
N GLU A 47 -6.70 -2.17 -19.42
CA GLU A 47 -5.52 -2.45 -20.26
C GLU A 47 -4.24 -1.81 -19.70
N PHE A 48 -4.16 -1.61 -18.39
CA PHE A 48 -3.09 -0.89 -17.70
C PHE A 48 -2.87 0.56 -18.19
N ARG A 49 -3.81 1.14 -18.92
CA ARG A 49 -3.72 2.52 -19.44
C ARG A 49 -4.04 3.56 -18.39
N ILE A 50 -4.86 3.21 -17.40
CA ILE A 50 -5.23 4.10 -16.32
C ILE A 50 -4.19 3.98 -15.19
N ASN A 51 -3.72 5.11 -14.70
CA ASN A 51 -2.79 5.11 -13.57
C ASN A 51 -3.49 4.53 -12.32
N TRP A 52 -2.93 3.45 -11.78
CA TRP A 52 -3.48 2.77 -10.61
C TRP A 52 -3.71 3.71 -9.42
N THR A 53 -2.84 4.71 -9.23
CA THR A 53 -2.98 5.69 -8.14
C THR A 53 -4.31 6.44 -8.16
N ILE A 54 -4.88 6.67 -9.35
CA ILE A 54 -6.17 7.38 -9.51
C ILE A 54 -7.34 6.43 -9.81
N PHE A 55 -7.07 5.14 -10.01
CA PHE A 55 -8.10 4.18 -10.41
C PHE A 55 -8.48 3.18 -9.31
N HIS A 56 -7.58 2.86 -8.38
CA HIS A 56 -7.72 1.74 -7.43
C HIS A 56 -9.00 1.79 -6.57
N GLY A 57 -9.52 2.96 -6.26
CA GLY A 57 -10.73 3.11 -5.44
C GLY A 57 -11.98 2.57 -6.13
N ALA A 58 -12.14 2.88 -7.43
CA ALA A 58 -13.30 2.45 -8.19
C ALA A 58 -13.47 0.92 -8.25
N PRO A 59 -12.45 0.09 -8.58
CA PRO A 59 -12.60 -1.36 -8.56
C PRO A 59 -12.76 -1.93 -7.15
N LEU A 60 -12.19 -1.31 -6.11
CA LEU A 60 -12.40 -1.76 -4.74
C LEU A 60 -13.86 -1.51 -4.29
N ILE A 61 -14.38 -0.32 -4.56
CA ILE A 61 -15.77 0.03 -4.24
C ILE A 61 -16.73 -0.79 -5.13
N GLY A 62 -16.41 -0.97 -6.41
CA GLY A 62 -17.19 -1.81 -7.31
C GLY A 62 -17.32 -3.25 -6.82
N ALA A 63 -16.25 -3.85 -6.31
CA ALA A 63 -16.30 -5.17 -5.69
C ALA A 63 -17.22 -5.20 -4.46
N ALA A 64 -17.23 -4.15 -3.63
CA ALA A 64 -18.15 -4.04 -2.50
C ALA A 64 -19.60 -3.89 -2.96
N LEU A 65 -19.87 -3.11 -4.02
CA LEU A 65 -21.21 -2.92 -4.56
C LEU A 65 -21.77 -4.20 -5.19
N CYS A 66 -20.93 -5.12 -5.70
CA CYS A 66 -21.39 -6.43 -6.17
C CYS A 66 -22.04 -7.28 -5.07
N ILE A 67 -21.75 -6.99 -3.80
CA ILE A 67 -22.38 -7.63 -2.63
C ILE A 67 -23.30 -6.66 -1.88
N GLY A 68 -23.71 -5.56 -2.53
CA GLY A 68 -24.46 -4.47 -1.91
C GLY A 68 -25.82 -4.90 -1.33
N SER A 69 -26.43 -5.99 -1.86
CA SER A 69 -27.65 -6.55 -1.28
C SER A 69 -27.48 -7.17 0.12
N PHE A 70 -26.25 -7.46 0.53
CA PHE A 70 -25.91 -8.07 1.82
C PHE A 70 -25.29 -7.08 2.80
N ILE A 71 -24.92 -5.87 2.33
CA ILE A 71 -24.26 -4.85 3.15
C ILE A 71 -24.93 -3.49 2.95
N ASN A 72 -25.13 -2.74 4.01
CA ASN A 72 -25.63 -1.37 3.94
C ASN A 72 -24.54 -0.31 4.18
N ARG A 73 -23.35 -0.70 4.60
CA ARG A 73 -22.19 0.20 4.77
C ARG A 73 -20.91 -0.48 4.35
N PHE A 74 -20.09 0.21 3.58
CA PHE A 74 -18.73 -0.21 3.26
C PHE A 74 -17.73 0.85 3.68
N TYR A 75 -16.82 0.48 4.58
CA TYR A 75 -15.76 1.35 5.06
C TYR A 75 -14.49 1.14 4.24
N ILE A 76 -14.02 2.20 3.58
CA ILE A 76 -12.73 2.20 2.89
C ILE A 76 -11.71 2.99 3.73
N ALA A 77 -10.58 2.37 4.06
CA ALA A 77 -9.56 3.02 4.87
C ALA A 77 -8.89 4.16 4.09
N SER A 78 -8.94 5.37 4.62
CA SER A 78 -8.28 6.52 4.01
C SER A 78 -6.77 6.34 3.92
N SER A 79 -6.22 6.60 2.74
CA SER A 79 -4.78 6.72 2.50
C SER A 79 -4.25 8.12 2.74
N LEU A 80 -5.12 9.13 2.74
CA LEU A 80 -4.80 10.54 3.00
C LEU A 80 -4.98 10.85 4.48
N SER A 81 -4.20 11.79 4.97
CA SER A 81 -4.18 12.17 6.38
C SER A 81 -4.66 13.61 6.63
N ASP A 82 -5.00 14.34 5.58
CA ASP A 82 -5.35 15.75 5.70
C ASP A 82 -6.33 16.17 4.58
N TYR A 83 -7.45 16.75 4.99
CA TYR A 83 -8.44 17.33 4.08
C TYR A 83 -7.92 18.56 3.32
N ASN A 84 -6.94 19.28 3.87
CA ASN A 84 -6.40 20.49 3.25
C ASN A 84 -5.38 20.19 2.14
N ASN A 85 -4.83 18.98 2.12
CA ASN A 85 -3.80 18.55 1.17
C ASN A 85 -4.27 17.38 0.30
N LEU A 86 -5.52 17.41 -0.15
CA LEU A 86 -6.05 16.40 -1.06
C LEU A 86 -5.38 16.51 -2.42
N VAL A 87 -4.85 15.40 -2.88
CA VAL A 87 -4.28 15.23 -4.22
C VAL A 87 -5.16 14.32 -5.06
N PRO A 88 -5.08 14.35 -6.40
CA PRO A 88 -5.77 13.38 -7.24
C PRO A 88 -5.39 11.95 -6.85
N TYR A 89 -6.34 11.23 -6.24
CA TYR A 89 -6.15 9.89 -5.73
C TYR A 89 -7.43 9.07 -5.91
N GLY A 90 -7.31 7.78 -6.18
CA GLY A 90 -8.43 6.91 -6.55
C GLY A 90 -9.46 6.66 -5.45
N SER A 91 -9.12 6.97 -4.20
CA SER A 91 -10.04 6.91 -3.06
C SER A 91 -9.79 8.12 -2.17
N THR A 92 -10.78 8.97 -2.05
CA THR A 92 -10.73 10.19 -1.22
C THR A 92 -12.08 10.44 -0.55
N PRO A 93 -12.12 11.18 0.56
CA PRO A 93 -13.38 11.52 1.21
C PRO A 93 -14.30 12.39 0.34
N LEU A 94 -13.77 13.03 -0.73
CA LEU A 94 -14.57 13.85 -1.65
C LEU A 94 -15.32 13.04 -2.70
N ILE A 95 -14.83 11.84 -3.07
CA ILE A 95 -15.41 11.08 -4.19
C ILE A 95 -16.00 9.75 -3.74
N ASP A 96 -15.49 9.10 -2.69
CA ASP A 96 -15.92 7.76 -2.32
C ASP A 96 -17.40 7.69 -1.99
N HIS A 97 -17.93 8.66 -1.25
CA HIS A 97 -19.34 8.73 -0.86
C HIS A 97 -20.29 8.92 -2.06
N LEU A 98 -19.80 9.50 -3.18
CA LEU A 98 -20.58 9.67 -4.41
C LEU A 98 -20.85 8.34 -5.13
N LEU A 99 -20.12 7.29 -4.77
CA LEU A 99 -20.33 5.93 -5.28
C LEU A 99 -21.31 5.11 -4.41
N SER A 100 -21.93 5.74 -3.42
CA SER A 100 -23.01 5.12 -2.63
C SER A 100 -24.23 4.86 -3.51
N THR A 101 -24.99 3.83 -3.15
CA THR A 101 -26.29 3.52 -3.75
C THR A 101 -27.40 3.77 -2.74
N GLU A 102 -28.65 3.50 -3.11
CA GLU A 102 -29.82 3.63 -2.23
C GLU A 102 -29.74 2.67 -1.02
N THR A 103 -29.02 1.57 -1.17
CA THR A 103 -28.92 0.51 -0.16
C THR A 103 -27.56 0.41 0.50
N THR A 104 -26.49 0.91 -0.14
CA THR A 104 -25.11 0.76 0.35
C THR A 104 -24.39 2.10 0.44
N HIS A 105 -24.03 2.51 1.64
CA HIS A 105 -23.26 3.73 1.88
C HIS A 105 -21.76 3.45 1.86
N ILE A 106 -21.01 4.17 1.02
CA ILE A 106 -19.55 4.12 0.95
C ILE A 106 -18.98 5.20 1.86
N ILE A 107 -18.15 4.80 2.82
CA ILE A 107 -17.61 5.67 3.86
C ILE A 107 -16.09 5.65 3.81
N ASN A 108 -15.46 6.76 3.41
CA ASN A 108 -14.02 6.95 3.56
C ASN A 108 -13.71 7.23 5.03
N HIS A 109 -12.94 6.35 5.67
CA HIS A 109 -12.75 6.37 7.12
C HIS A 109 -11.32 6.72 7.53
N GLY A 110 -11.18 7.65 8.47
CA GLY A 110 -9.90 7.99 9.11
C GLY A 110 -9.05 8.99 8.32
N THR A 111 -9.64 9.87 7.51
CA THR A 111 -8.90 10.92 6.75
C THR A 111 -8.25 11.95 7.66
N ASN A 112 -8.80 12.21 8.85
CA ASN A 112 -8.27 13.15 9.83
C ASN A 112 -7.17 12.56 10.73
N ILE A 113 -6.73 11.34 10.47
CA ILE A 113 -5.73 10.61 11.29
C ILE A 113 -4.52 10.32 10.41
N SER A 114 -3.33 10.77 10.84
CA SER A 114 -2.08 10.51 10.12
C SER A 114 -1.72 9.02 10.10
N ARG A 115 -0.84 8.62 9.17
CA ARG A 115 -0.36 7.24 9.11
C ARG A 115 0.38 6.84 10.38
N SER A 116 1.13 7.77 10.96
CA SER A 116 1.87 7.52 12.20
C SER A 116 0.93 7.26 13.36
N GLU A 117 -0.14 8.05 13.48
CA GLU A 117 -1.19 7.84 14.48
C GLU A 117 -1.94 6.53 14.28
N LYS A 118 -2.39 6.23 13.04
CA LYS A 118 -3.01 4.94 12.70
C LYS A 118 -2.13 3.77 13.10
N THR A 119 -0.83 3.87 12.80
CA THR A 119 0.12 2.81 13.18
C THR A 119 0.30 2.73 14.69
N SER A 120 0.32 3.86 15.40
CA SER A 120 0.43 3.88 16.86
C SER A 120 -0.76 3.21 17.56
N VAL A 121 -1.95 3.26 16.96
CA VAL A 121 -3.12 2.49 17.42
C VAL A 121 -2.98 1.02 17.07
N LEU A 122 -2.60 0.73 15.82
CA LEU A 122 -2.49 -0.64 15.30
C LEU A 122 -1.47 -1.48 16.09
N VAL A 123 -0.33 -0.90 16.48
CA VAL A 123 0.71 -1.64 17.23
C VAL A 123 0.31 -2.00 18.67
N ARG A 124 -0.77 -1.40 19.18
CA ARG A 124 -1.35 -1.75 20.49
C ARG A 124 -2.30 -2.94 20.41
N TRP A 125 -2.59 -3.42 19.21
CA TRP A 125 -3.49 -4.54 18.99
C TRP A 125 -2.70 -5.81 18.66
N PRO A 126 -2.54 -6.75 19.61
CA PRO A 126 -1.69 -7.94 19.47
C PRO A 126 -2.09 -8.85 18.30
N VAL A 127 -3.35 -8.82 17.87
CA VAL A 127 -3.86 -9.57 16.71
C VAL A 127 -3.07 -9.25 15.42
N THR A 128 -2.48 -8.07 15.32
CA THR A 128 -1.69 -7.65 14.15
C THR A 128 -0.27 -8.22 14.13
N TYR A 129 0.19 -8.75 15.27
CA TYR A 129 1.51 -9.35 15.38
C TYR A 129 1.60 -10.56 14.44
N HIS A 130 2.67 -10.67 13.66
CA HIS A 130 2.89 -11.70 12.65
C HIS A 130 1.86 -11.75 11.49
N LYS A 131 0.73 -11.03 11.57
CA LYS A 131 -0.34 -11.05 10.57
C LYS A 131 -0.38 -9.80 9.70
N LEU A 132 0.34 -8.72 10.07
CA LEU A 132 0.33 -7.47 9.32
C LEU A 132 1.12 -7.60 8.02
N ARG A 133 0.43 -7.41 6.89
CA ARG A 133 1.00 -7.35 5.56
C ARG A 133 0.75 -5.97 4.95
N VAL A 134 1.83 -5.28 4.56
CA VAL A 134 1.75 -3.94 3.92
C VAL A 134 2.34 -3.92 2.53
N CYS A 135 3.05 -4.96 2.17
CA CYS A 135 3.80 -5.06 0.94
C CYS A 135 2.95 -5.61 -0.21
N ALA A 136 3.05 -4.98 -1.38
CA ALA A 136 2.46 -5.46 -2.63
C ALA A 136 3.53 -5.98 -3.62
N ASN A 137 4.78 -6.21 -3.16
CA ASN A 137 5.86 -6.67 -4.02
C ASN A 137 5.73 -8.17 -4.30
N LYS A 138 5.56 -8.54 -5.57
CA LYS A 138 5.29 -9.90 -6.03
C LYS A 138 6.48 -10.86 -5.90
N ILE A 139 7.70 -10.36 -6.04
CA ILE A 139 8.88 -11.21 -6.29
C ILE A 139 9.41 -11.85 -5.00
N ARG A 140 9.11 -11.30 -3.83
CA ARG A 140 9.74 -11.66 -2.55
C ARG A 140 8.77 -12.05 -1.45
N MET A 141 7.49 -12.26 -1.77
CA MET A 141 6.47 -12.49 -0.76
C MET A 141 5.84 -13.86 -0.88
N GLN A 142 5.76 -14.53 0.25
CA GLN A 142 4.91 -15.70 0.43
C GLN A 142 3.94 -15.41 1.59
N GLY A 143 2.64 -15.53 1.34
CA GLY A 143 1.61 -15.36 2.34
C GLY A 143 1.63 -13.98 3.00
N LEU A 144 1.78 -13.93 4.32
CA LEU A 144 1.80 -12.70 5.11
C LEU A 144 3.19 -12.06 5.27
N ASN A 145 4.23 -12.60 4.63
CA ASN A 145 5.57 -12.02 4.71
C ASN A 145 5.66 -10.69 3.99
N ASN A 146 6.54 -9.83 4.46
CA ASN A 146 6.84 -8.52 3.88
C ASN A 146 8.23 -8.54 3.22
N CYS A 147 8.41 -7.84 2.09
CA CYS A 147 9.68 -7.85 1.36
C CYS A 147 10.82 -7.13 2.10
N CYS A 148 10.50 -6.32 3.10
CA CYS A 148 11.42 -5.56 3.97
C CYS A 148 12.33 -4.56 3.25
N THR A 149 12.11 -4.31 1.95
CA THR A 149 12.94 -3.44 1.12
C THR A 149 12.16 -2.41 0.31
N CYS A 150 10.82 -2.42 0.34
CA CYS A 150 10.02 -1.41 -0.32
C CYS A 150 9.69 -0.25 0.63
N GLN A 151 9.23 0.86 0.08
CA GLN A 151 8.85 2.06 0.84
C GLN A 151 7.86 1.75 1.97
N LYS A 152 6.83 0.94 1.70
CA LYS A 152 5.83 0.59 2.71
C LYS A 152 6.47 -0.17 3.89
N CYS A 153 7.37 -1.11 3.59
CA CYS A 153 8.07 -1.89 4.62
C CYS A 153 9.02 -1.02 5.45
N TYR A 154 9.86 -0.21 4.82
CA TYR A 154 10.81 0.66 5.53
C TYR A 154 10.10 1.61 6.49
N ARG A 155 9.02 2.23 6.04
CA ARG A 155 8.20 3.09 6.88
C ARG A 155 7.66 2.35 8.11
N MET A 156 7.16 1.13 7.94
CA MET A 156 6.64 0.34 9.07
C MET A 156 7.76 -0.09 10.01
N ILE A 157 8.92 -0.51 9.50
CA ILE A 157 10.07 -0.88 10.33
C ILE A 157 10.49 0.30 11.21
N ILE A 158 10.61 1.51 10.63
CA ILE A 158 10.93 2.73 11.39
C ILE A 158 9.88 2.98 12.49
N LEU A 159 8.59 2.88 12.16
CA LEU A 159 7.51 3.07 13.14
C LEU A 159 7.56 2.04 14.27
N PHE A 160 7.81 0.76 13.96
CA PHE A 160 7.95 -0.28 14.98
C PHE A 160 9.19 -0.07 15.88
N GLU A 161 10.28 0.43 15.32
CA GLU A 161 11.44 0.81 16.10
C GLU A 161 11.14 2.01 17.01
N LEU A 162 10.47 3.04 16.51
CA LEU A 162 10.08 4.23 17.28
C LEU A 162 9.14 3.86 18.44
N THR A 163 8.20 2.98 18.20
CA THR A 163 7.22 2.51 19.21
C THR A 163 7.75 1.37 20.09
N LYS A 164 8.99 0.91 19.88
CA LYS A 164 9.65 -0.18 20.61
C LYS A 164 8.95 -1.54 20.53
N VAL A 165 8.10 -1.76 19.53
CA VAL A 165 7.34 -3.01 19.34
C VAL A 165 7.90 -3.90 18.22
N ARG A 166 9.05 -3.55 17.68
CA ARG A 166 9.67 -4.22 16.53
C ARG A 166 9.78 -5.74 16.70
N HIS A 167 10.04 -6.21 17.91
CA HIS A 167 10.18 -7.63 18.25
C HIS A 167 8.90 -8.46 18.07
N HIS A 168 7.74 -7.84 18.01
CA HIS A 168 6.46 -8.51 17.74
C HIS A 168 6.18 -8.71 16.24
N TYR A 169 6.94 -8.06 15.35
CA TYR A 169 6.69 -8.06 13.91
C TYR A 169 7.80 -8.77 13.13
N ASN A 170 8.02 -10.06 13.41
CA ASN A 170 9.11 -10.86 12.81
C ASN A 170 8.99 -11.00 11.29
N ASN A 171 7.77 -10.88 10.74
CA ASN A 171 7.51 -10.90 9.30
C ASN A 171 7.97 -9.63 8.54
N PHE A 172 8.67 -8.70 9.23
CA PHE A 172 9.30 -7.50 8.62
C PHE A 172 10.84 -7.59 8.51
N GLY A 173 11.43 -8.73 8.81
CA GLY A 173 12.88 -8.94 8.65
C GLY A 173 13.74 -8.14 9.65
N LYS A 174 14.83 -7.53 9.20
CA LYS A 174 15.80 -6.83 10.05
C LYS A 174 15.44 -5.36 10.32
N ASN A 175 16.08 -4.75 11.29
CA ASN A 175 16.01 -3.32 11.57
C ASN A 175 16.62 -2.49 10.43
N MET A 176 16.34 -1.18 10.43
CA MET A 176 16.97 -0.25 9.49
C MET A 176 18.47 -0.16 9.71
N THR A 177 19.21 -0.16 8.63
CA THR A 177 20.65 0.06 8.60
C THR A 177 20.97 1.34 7.81
N PRO A 178 22.17 1.92 7.88
CA PRO A 178 22.55 3.04 7.02
C PRO A 178 22.29 2.77 5.53
N ILE A 179 22.61 1.57 5.06
CA ILE A 179 22.33 1.14 3.67
C ILE A 179 20.83 1.10 3.37
N SER A 180 20.01 0.72 4.35
CA SER A 180 18.56 0.71 4.19
C SER A 180 17.99 2.12 3.94
N TYR A 181 18.52 3.15 4.62
CA TYR A 181 18.10 4.53 4.39
C TYR A 181 18.52 5.06 3.01
N LEU A 182 19.74 4.73 2.56
CA LEU A 182 20.20 5.05 1.21
C LEU A 182 19.29 4.41 0.16
N HIS A 183 19.04 3.11 0.30
CA HIS A 183 18.15 2.38 -0.60
C HIS A 183 16.71 2.94 -0.58
N TRP A 184 16.20 3.32 0.59
CA TRP A 184 14.87 3.92 0.71
C TRP A 184 14.75 5.21 -0.11
N GLY A 185 15.73 6.11 -0.05
CA GLY A 185 15.76 7.30 -0.88
C GLY A 185 15.86 6.99 -2.37
N MET A 186 16.64 5.97 -2.77
CA MET A 186 16.78 5.56 -4.17
C MET A 186 15.49 5.00 -4.79
N LEU A 187 14.51 4.56 -4.01
CA LEU A 187 13.23 4.06 -4.52
C LEU A 187 12.42 5.15 -5.23
N ASN A 188 12.73 6.41 -5.03
CA ASN A 188 12.11 7.57 -5.67
C ASN A 188 10.57 7.57 -5.60
N ASN A 189 10.05 7.20 -4.47
CA ASN A 189 8.60 7.17 -4.19
C ASN A 189 8.32 7.43 -2.70
N LEU A 190 9.22 8.14 -2.05
CA LEU A 190 9.12 8.50 -0.66
C LEU A 190 7.99 9.53 -0.49
N ASP A 191 7.09 9.27 0.46
CA ASP A 191 6.06 10.23 0.85
C ASP A 191 6.69 11.31 1.75
N PRO A 192 6.86 12.56 1.27
CA PRO A 192 7.60 13.58 1.99
C PRO A 192 6.98 13.96 3.33
N LEU A 193 5.65 13.92 3.44
CA LEU A 193 4.94 14.27 4.68
C LEU A 193 5.22 13.20 5.74
N THR A 194 4.96 11.94 5.41
CA THR A 194 5.24 10.83 6.32
C THR A 194 6.73 10.77 6.71
N ALA A 195 7.66 10.99 5.79
CA ALA A 195 9.09 10.95 6.10
C ALA A 195 9.49 12.07 7.07
N ARG A 196 8.95 13.28 6.91
CA ARG A 196 9.18 14.41 7.84
C ARG A 196 8.60 14.14 9.22
N GLU A 197 7.40 13.56 9.31
CA GLU A 197 6.78 13.13 10.57
C GLU A 197 7.65 12.10 11.29
N LEU A 198 8.10 11.06 10.57
CA LEU A 198 8.99 10.03 11.13
C LEU A 198 10.30 10.62 11.63
N ARG A 199 10.90 11.55 10.87
CA ARG A 199 12.12 12.25 11.29
C ARG A 199 11.89 13.06 12.57
N LYS A 200 10.78 13.82 12.63
CA LYS A 200 10.41 14.60 13.82
C LYS A 200 10.22 13.68 15.04
N SER A 201 9.51 12.57 14.86
CA SER A 201 9.30 11.56 15.93
C SER A 201 10.61 10.93 16.39
N ALA A 202 11.54 10.66 15.48
CA ALA A 202 12.87 10.14 15.82
C ALA A 202 13.69 11.14 16.65
N LEU A 203 13.65 12.42 16.31
CA LEU A 203 14.32 13.48 17.09
C LEU A 203 13.71 13.61 18.49
N ILE A 204 12.38 13.66 18.61
CA ILE A 204 11.68 13.75 19.91
C ILE A 204 12.00 12.52 20.78
N SER A 205 12.18 11.35 20.17
CA SER A 205 12.53 10.11 20.88
C SER A 205 14.03 9.96 21.17
N GLY A 206 14.85 10.99 20.91
CA GLY A 206 16.31 10.96 21.11
C GLY A 206 17.07 10.05 20.16
N ARG A 207 16.45 9.55 19.08
CA ARG A 207 17.05 8.64 18.09
C ARG A 207 17.71 9.42 16.95
N VAL A 208 18.77 10.17 17.28
CA VAL A 208 19.46 11.09 16.35
C VAL A 208 19.97 10.38 15.09
N GLY A 209 20.56 9.19 15.24
CA GLY A 209 21.06 8.40 14.10
C GLY A 209 19.94 7.99 13.13
N MET A 210 18.77 7.62 13.64
CA MET A 210 17.60 7.32 12.83
C MET A 210 17.08 8.58 12.11
N ALA A 211 17.00 9.71 12.80
CA ALA A 211 16.57 10.98 12.22
C ALA A 211 17.49 11.46 11.09
N LEU A 212 18.82 11.26 11.27
CA LEU A 212 19.82 11.54 10.24
C LEU A 212 19.65 10.61 9.04
N GLY A 213 19.47 9.31 9.26
CA GLY A 213 19.22 8.34 8.18
C GLY A 213 17.98 8.69 7.37
N ILE A 214 16.88 9.06 8.03
CA ILE A 214 15.64 9.50 7.35
C ILE A 214 15.90 10.79 6.56
N HIS A 215 16.69 11.73 7.10
CA HIS A 215 17.03 12.97 6.40
C HIS A 215 17.83 12.70 5.13
N VAL A 216 18.81 11.80 5.19
CA VAL A 216 19.57 11.35 4.02
C VAL A 216 18.66 10.71 2.97
N ALA A 217 17.72 9.86 3.39
CA ALA A 217 16.75 9.27 2.46
C ALA A 217 15.90 10.33 1.73
N ILE A 218 15.45 11.38 2.43
CA ILE A 218 14.70 12.50 1.84
C ILE A 218 15.54 13.23 0.79
N ILE A 219 16.81 13.50 1.08
CA ILE A 219 17.72 14.19 0.13
C ILE A 219 17.94 13.34 -1.12
N ILE A 220 18.21 12.05 -0.94
CA ILE A 220 18.44 11.14 -2.06
C ILE A 220 17.19 11.02 -2.94
N ASP A 221 16.00 10.90 -2.35
CA ASP A 221 14.74 10.84 -3.09
C ASP A 221 14.51 12.12 -3.91
N ALA A 222 14.82 13.29 -3.35
CA ALA A 222 14.72 14.55 -4.06
C ALA A 222 15.68 14.63 -5.26
N ILE A 223 16.93 14.16 -5.08
CA ILE A 223 17.94 14.16 -6.16
C ILE A 223 17.56 13.15 -7.24
N THR A 224 17.23 11.92 -6.87
CA THR A 224 16.86 10.88 -7.82
C THR A 224 15.55 11.20 -8.54
N GLY A 225 14.58 11.79 -7.84
CA GLY A 225 13.32 12.26 -8.43
C GLY A 225 13.52 13.37 -9.45
N GLY A 226 14.39 14.32 -9.15
CA GLY A 226 14.80 15.38 -10.07
C GLY A 226 15.46 14.81 -11.33
N ALA A 227 16.41 13.90 -11.17
CA ALA A 227 17.10 13.24 -12.28
C ALA A 227 16.13 12.44 -13.18
N ILE A 228 15.23 11.67 -12.58
CA ILE A 228 14.21 10.91 -13.33
C ILE A 228 13.24 11.85 -14.07
N LYS A 229 12.86 12.97 -13.45
CA LYS A 229 12.00 13.97 -14.09
C LYS A 229 12.67 14.60 -15.30
N LEU A 230 13.96 14.91 -15.19
CA LEU A 230 14.76 15.39 -16.32
C LEU A 230 14.83 14.35 -17.44
N LEU A 231 15.16 13.11 -17.13
CA LEU A 231 15.19 12.02 -18.12
C LEU A 231 13.85 11.83 -18.82
N LYS A 232 12.73 11.92 -18.10
CA LYS A 232 11.39 11.80 -18.69
C LYS A 232 11.08 12.90 -19.72
N ASN A 233 11.72 14.05 -19.63
CA ASN A 233 11.55 15.11 -20.62
C ASN A 233 12.23 14.79 -21.97
N PHE A 234 13.20 13.86 -21.99
CA PHE A 234 13.88 13.40 -23.22
C PHE A 234 13.16 12.22 -23.89
N PHE A 235 12.21 11.56 -23.22
CA PHE A 235 11.47 10.43 -23.76
C PHE A 235 10.01 10.78 -24.02
N SER A 236 9.49 10.39 -25.20
CA SER A 236 8.06 10.52 -25.48
C SER A 236 7.23 9.63 -24.54
N ARG A 237 5.94 9.97 -24.35
CA ARG A 237 5.00 9.16 -23.55
C ARG A 237 4.94 7.70 -24.02
N ASP A 238 5.00 7.48 -25.34
CA ASP A 238 4.96 6.15 -25.94
C ASP A 238 6.23 5.34 -25.66
N GLN A 239 7.40 5.98 -25.69
CA GLN A 239 8.67 5.34 -25.35
C GLN A 239 8.69 4.94 -23.87
N LEU A 240 8.23 5.80 -22.97
CA LEU A 240 8.09 5.51 -21.54
C LEU A 240 7.08 4.39 -21.29
N TYR A 241 6.00 4.35 -22.06
CA TYR A 241 4.99 3.29 -21.96
C TYR A 241 5.55 1.94 -22.41
N ARG A 242 6.29 1.89 -23.55
CA ARG A 242 6.97 0.68 -24.02
C ARG A 242 8.01 0.16 -23.03
N LEU A 243 8.82 1.04 -22.45
CA LEU A 243 9.78 0.71 -21.38
C LEU A 243 9.08 0.13 -20.14
N LYS A 244 7.99 0.75 -19.69
CA LYS A 244 7.20 0.21 -18.58
C LYS A 244 6.62 -1.17 -18.90
N ARG A 245 6.14 -1.39 -20.12
CA ARG A 245 5.58 -2.67 -20.55
C ARG A 245 6.62 -3.78 -20.51
N VAL A 246 7.85 -3.52 -20.94
CA VAL A 246 8.97 -4.46 -20.89
C VAL A 246 9.37 -4.79 -19.44
N ILE A 247 9.41 -3.79 -18.58
CA ILE A 247 9.85 -3.95 -17.18
C ILE A 247 8.76 -4.62 -16.32
N TYR A 248 7.47 -4.33 -16.56
CA TYR A 248 6.35 -4.78 -15.73
C TYR A 248 5.55 -5.95 -16.29
N GLN A 249 5.82 -6.38 -17.53
CA GLN A 249 5.31 -7.61 -18.11
C GLN A 249 6.49 -8.53 -18.46
N PRO A 250 6.96 -9.38 -17.54
CA PRO A 250 7.62 -10.61 -17.97
C PRO A 250 6.57 -11.39 -18.77
N GLU A 251 6.98 -11.88 -19.93
CA GLU A 251 6.16 -12.58 -20.91
C GLU A 251 5.12 -13.50 -20.25
N SER A 252 3.88 -13.08 -20.23
CA SER A 252 2.79 -13.96 -19.91
C SER A 252 2.46 -14.74 -21.18
N ASN A 253 2.88 -15.98 -21.25
CA ASN A 253 2.28 -17.00 -22.12
C ASN A 253 0.80 -17.18 -21.70
N ILE A 254 -0.04 -16.21 -22.03
CA ILE A 254 -1.49 -16.38 -21.97
C ILE A 254 -1.88 -17.00 -23.30
N PRO A 255 -2.41 -18.24 -23.33
CA PRO A 255 -2.98 -18.78 -24.54
C PRO A 255 -4.09 -17.84 -25.01
N LYS A 256 -3.99 -17.37 -26.24
CA LYS A 256 -5.07 -16.64 -26.89
C LYS A 256 -6.27 -17.58 -26.94
N VAL A 257 -7.28 -17.30 -26.13
CA VAL A 257 -8.59 -17.94 -26.28
C VAL A 257 -9.09 -17.49 -27.65
N LYS A 258 -9.30 -18.50 -28.53
CA LYS A 258 -9.91 -18.33 -29.86
C LYS A 258 -11.39 -18.02 -29.70
#